data_ee44bb65c8b6f829a0dfbc496564f817
#
_entry.id   ee44bb65c8b6f829a0dfbc496564f817
#
_cell.length_a   1.000
_cell.length_b   1.000
_cell.length_c   1.000
_cell.angle_alpha   90.00
_cell.angle_beta   90.00
_cell.angle_gamma   90.00
#
_symmetry.space_group_name_H-M   'P 1'
#
loop_
_entity.id
_entity.type
_entity.pdbx_description
1 polymer ?
#
loop_
_entity_poly.entity_id
_entity_poly.type
_entity_poly.pdbx_seq_one_letter_code
_entity_poly.pdbx_strand_id
1 'polypeptide(L)'
;MNSMDQCINFYNALAKYYDDIFPAPLGKKKFALKNIEKGGFVLDIGCSTGETTEYISSQGYRALGIDLDQEMIRIAKDRYKESDTLKFEVMDMKTIAKSFGEEFNGIVCIGNVLPHLGGKSQIKEFLKGCYEVLKKDSPLCIQTINFDKVKRDHIKELPLIDGPKVKFERFYSIKPDSDIVKFTGRITDKENNEILENTVDLFMLENEELFEMLKEIGFEKSWSYDDFNRSTYTGNALPLIVEAIK
;
A
#
# COMPACT_ATOMS: atom_id res chain seq x y z
N MET A 1 1.05 -21.13 11.11
CA MET A 1 0.27 -20.03 10.52
C MET A 1 1.07 -19.54 9.32
N ASN A 2 0.50 -19.48 8.13
CA ASN A 2 1.22 -18.97 6.97
C ASN A 2 1.33 -17.44 7.02
N SER A 3 2.14 -16.81 6.17
CA SER A 3 2.35 -15.36 6.17
C SER A 3 1.08 -14.56 5.86
N MET A 4 0.16 -15.15 5.10
CA MET A 4 -1.13 -14.56 4.75
C MET A 4 -2.07 -14.49 5.96
N ASP A 5 -2.17 -15.58 6.75
CA ASP A 5 -2.97 -15.59 7.97
C ASP A 5 -2.44 -14.59 9.01
N GLN A 6 -1.12 -14.42 9.10
CA GLN A 6 -0.50 -13.42 9.98
C GLN A 6 -0.87 -12.00 9.56
N CYS A 7 -0.84 -11.71 8.25
CA CYS A 7 -1.22 -10.43 7.70
C CYS A 7 -2.69 -10.09 8.00
N ILE A 8 -3.61 -11.01 7.70
CA ILE A 8 -5.05 -10.84 7.96
C ILE A 8 -5.30 -10.60 9.46
N ASN A 9 -4.73 -11.43 10.35
CA ASN A 9 -4.90 -11.28 11.79
C ASN A 9 -4.33 -9.95 12.31
N PHE A 10 -3.22 -9.48 11.73
CA PHE A 10 -2.63 -8.19 12.08
C PHE A 10 -3.59 -7.04 11.74
N TYR A 11 -4.10 -6.99 10.51
CA TYR A 11 -4.96 -5.90 10.05
C TYR A 11 -6.38 -5.97 10.61
N ASN A 12 -6.94 -7.16 10.85
CA ASN A 12 -8.22 -7.31 11.56
C ASN A 12 -8.20 -6.64 12.95
N ALA A 13 -7.10 -6.79 13.69
CA ALA A 13 -6.94 -6.12 14.97
C ALA A 13 -6.85 -4.58 14.85
N LEU A 14 -6.34 -4.08 13.72
CA LEU A 14 -6.23 -2.66 13.42
C LEU A 14 -7.52 -2.06 12.85
N ALA A 15 -8.41 -2.86 12.26
CA ALA A 15 -9.51 -2.39 11.42
C ALA A 15 -10.39 -1.34 12.11
N LYS A 16 -10.71 -1.54 13.41
CA LYS A 16 -11.50 -0.60 14.22
C LYS A 16 -10.86 0.80 14.32
N TYR A 17 -9.53 0.88 14.30
CA TYR A 17 -8.76 2.10 14.52
C TYR A 17 -8.03 2.59 13.27
N TYR A 18 -8.24 1.90 12.14
CA TYR A 18 -7.39 2.06 10.95
C TYR A 18 -7.28 3.51 10.48
N ASP A 19 -8.38 4.23 10.39
CA ASP A 19 -8.38 5.62 9.90
C ASP A 19 -7.87 6.62 10.95
N ASP A 20 -8.02 6.32 12.24
CA ASP A 20 -7.42 7.10 13.32
C ASP A 20 -5.88 6.98 13.31
N ILE A 21 -5.36 5.82 12.85
CA ILE A 21 -3.92 5.51 12.77
C ILE A 21 -3.33 5.95 11.42
N PHE A 22 -4.01 5.66 10.32
CA PHE A 22 -3.52 5.84 8.96
C PHE A 22 -4.44 6.71 8.09
N PRO A 23 -4.70 7.96 8.48
CA PRO A 23 -5.53 8.84 7.65
C PRO A 23 -4.90 9.01 6.27
N ALA A 24 -5.73 9.15 5.23
CA ALA A 24 -5.26 9.43 3.89
C ALA A 24 -5.24 10.96 3.62
N PRO A 25 -4.12 11.66 3.87
CA PRO A 25 -4.05 13.10 3.67
C PRO A 25 -4.26 13.47 2.21
N LEU A 26 -4.77 14.66 1.96
CA LEU A 26 -5.14 15.14 0.63
C LEU A 26 -3.96 15.07 -0.38
N GLY A 27 -2.73 15.26 0.09
CA GLY A 27 -1.52 15.13 -0.74
C GLY A 27 -1.36 13.72 -1.33
N LYS A 28 -1.54 12.69 -0.50
CA LYS A 28 -1.53 11.27 -0.91
C LYS A 28 -2.60 11.01 -1.98
N LYS A 29 -3.83 11.44 -1.74
CA LYS A 29 -4.97 11.26 -2.64
C LYS A 29 -4.77 11.97 -3.99
N LYS A 30 -4.27 13.22 -3.98
CA LYS A 30 -3.96 13.99 -5.19
C LYS A 30 -2.80 13.39 -5.99
N PHE A 31 -1.78 12.87 -5.31
CA PHE A 31 -0.65 12.21 -5.97
C PHE A 31 -1.13 11.04 -6.83
N ALA A 32 -2.02 10.22 -6.30
CA ALA A 32 -2.57 9.05 -6.96
C ALA A 32 -3.24 9.35 -8.31
N LEU A 33 -3.76 10.57 -8.51
CA LEU A 33 -4.54 10.94 -9.71
C LEU A 33 -3.77 11.78 -10.74
N LYS A 34 -2.57 12.26 -10.41
CA LYS A 34 -1.93 13.35 -11.18
C LYS A 34 -1.70 13.03 -12.67
N ASN A 35 -1.34 11.77 -12.97
CA ASN A 35 -1.00 11.36 -14.33
C ASN A 35 -2.02 10.38 -14.92
N ILE A 36 -3.21 10.28 -14.31
CA ILE A 36 -4.30 9.43 -14.80
C ILE A 36 -5.23 10.26 -15.68
N GLU A 37 -5.57 9.72 -16.84
CA GLU A 37 -6.54 10.32 -17.76
C GLU A 37 -7.89 10.53 -17.05
N LYS A 38 -8.48 11.73 -17.19
CA LYS A 38 -9.77 12.06 -16.56
C LYS A 38 -10.88 11.11 -16.99
N GLY A 39 -11.68 10.67 -16.01
CA GLY A 39 -12.73 9.67 -16.24
C GLY A 39 -12.23 8.24 -16.39
N GLY A 40 -10.91 8.04 -16.31
CA GLY A 40 -10.29 6.73 -16.43
C GLY A 40 -10.71 5.76 -15.31
N PHE A 41 -10.41 4.48 -15.52
CA PHE A 41 -10.65 3.42 -14.54
C PHE A 41 -9.38 3.18 -13.71
N VAL A 42 -9.49 3.26 -12.39
CA VAL A 42 -8.37 3.17 -11.45
C VAL A 42 -8.55 1.99 -10.52
N LEU A 43 -7.50 1.18 -10.38
CA LEU A 43 -7.42 0.10 -9.40
C LEU A 43 -6.64 0.57 -8.17
N ASP A 44 -7.26 0.49 -6.99
CA ASP A 44 -6.64 0.80 -5.70
C ASP A 44 -6.37 -0.51 -4.96
N ILE A 45 -5.09 -0.91 -4.89
CA ILE A 45 -4.65 -2.20 -4.34
C ILE A 45 -4.23 -2.03 -2.89
N GLY A 46 -4.82 -2.84 -2.00
CA GLY A 46 -4.70 -2.68 -0.56
C GLY A 46 -5.48 -1.46 -0.10
N CYS A 47 -6.73 -1.34 -0.58
CA CYS A 47 -7.57 -0.15 -0.36
C CYS A 47 -8.04 0.03 1.09
N SER A 48 -7.86 -1.00 1.94
CA SER A 48 -8.30 -1.02 3.34
C SER A 48 -9.75 -0.53 3.51
N THR A 49 -10.00 0.47 4.33
CA THR A 49 -11.34 1.04 4.60
C THR A 49 -11.90 1.94 3.49
N GLY A 50 -11.24 2.01 2.32
CA GLY A 50 -11.77 2.60 1.08
C GLY A 50 -11.63 4.11 0.92
N GLU A 51 -10.96 4.84 1.83
CA GLU A 51 -10.90 6.30 1.81
C GLU A 51 -10.24 6.87 0.53
N THR A 52 -9.19 6.21 0.03
CA THR A 52 -8.52 6.63 -1.22
C THR A 52 -9.37 6.28 -2.43
N THR A 53 -9.96 5.09 -2.46
CA THR A 53 -10.84 4.64 -3.56
C THR A 53 -12.06 5.53 -3.72
N GLU A 54 -12.71 5.90 -2.60
CA GLU A 54 -13.85 6.85 -2.61
C GLU A 54 -13.42 8.21 -3.15
N TYR A 55 -12.30 8.74 -2.66
CA TYR A 55 -11.79 10.00 -3.17
C TYR A 55 -11.56 9.96 -4.69
N ILE A 56 -10.97 8.90 -5.23
CA ILE A 56 -10.78 8.71 -6.67
C ILE A 56 -12.12 8.81 -7.40
N SER A 57 -13.14 8.08 -6.92
CA SER A 57 -14.48 8.12 -7.51
C SER A 57 -15.13 9.50 -7.42
N SER A 58 -15.01 10.20 -6.27
CA SER A 58 -15.55 11.54 -6.07
C SER A 58 -14.92 12.61 -6.99
N GLN A 59 -13.72 12.34 -7.52
CA GLN A 59 -13.06 13.21 -8.51
C GLN A 59 -13.47 12.92 -9.97
N GLY A 60 -14.47 12.04 -10.19
CA GLY A 60 -15.01 11.72 -11.50
C GLY A 60 -14.30 10.60 -12.24
N TYR A 61 -13.54 9.75 -11.55
CA TYR A 61 -12.95 8.53 -12.09
C TYR A 61 -13.82 7.30 -11.74
N ARG A 62 -13.68 6.22 -12.50
CA ARG A 62 -14.15 4.91 -12.04
C ARG A 62 -13.08 4.34 -11.12
N ALA A 63 -13.47 3.80 -9.97
CA ALA A 63 -12.56 3.27 -8.97
C ALA A 63 -13.00 1.88 -8.49
N LEU A 64 -12.05 0.95 -8.48
CA LEU A 64 -12.18 -0.36 -7.86
C LEU A 64 -11.13 -0.45 -6.75
N GLY A 65 -11.57 -0.56 -5.50
CA GLY A 65 -10.71 -0.88 -4.38
C GLY A 65 -10.69 -2.38 -4.12
N ILE A 66 -9.51 -2.96 -4.02
CA ILE A 66 -9.33 -4.36 -3.62
C ILE A 66 -8.50 -4.47 -2.36
N ASP A 67 -8.87 -5.38 -1.49
CA ASP A 67 -8.09 -5.75 -0.32
C ASP A 67 -8.26 -7.24 -0.03
N LEU A 68 -7.24 -7.85 0.57
CA LEU A 68 -7.29 -9.25 0.98
C LEU A 68 -8.18 -9.44 2.22
N ASP A 69 -8.28 -8.41 3.06
CA ASP A 69 -9.00 -8.43 4.32
C ASP A 69 -10.49 -8.17 4.12
N GLN A 70 -11.29 -9.19 4.41
CA GLN A 70 -12.75 -9.12 4.28
C GLN A 70 -13.38 -8.08 5.20
N GLU A 71 -12.84 -7.87 6.40
CA GLU A 71 -13.35 -6.88 7.34
C GLU A 71 -13.09 -5.45 6.87
N MET A 72 -11.92 -5.18 6.29
CA MET A 72 -11.60 -3.89 5.65
C MET A 72 -12.61 -3.58 4.53
N ILE A 73 -12.87 -4.54 3.64
CA ILE A 73 -13.84 -4.37 2.56
C ILE A 73 -15.27 -4.20 3.10
N ARG A 74 -15.64 -4.92 4.16
CA ARG A 74 -16.93 -4.72 4.82
C ARG A 74 -17.09 -3.30 5.33
N ILE A 75 -16.08 -2.78 6.03
CA ILE A 75 -16.05 -1.38 6.53
C ILE A 75 -16.15 -0.39 5.36
N ALA A 76 -15.38 -0.61 4.28
CA ALA A 76 -15.44 0.25 3.10
C ALA A 76 -16.86 0.31 2.50
N LYS A 77 -17.53 -0.83 2.32
CA LYS A 77 -18.89 -0.92 1.78
C LYS A 77 -19.96 -0.34 2.73
N ASP A 78 -19.79 -0.48 4.02
CA ASP A 78 -20.69 0.11 5.02
C ASP A 78 -20.59 1.64 5.05
N ARG A 79 -19.36 2.16 4.81
CA ARG A 79 -19.07 3.60 4.85
C ARG A 79 -19.43 4.31 3.55
N TYR A 80 -19.12 3.67 2.43
CA TYR A 80 -19.26 4.27 1.10
C TYR A 80 -20.24 3.46 0.25
N LYS A 81 -21.31 4.12 -0.18
CA LYS A 81 -22.31 3.47 -1.04
C LYS A 81 -21.69 3.16 -2.41
N GLU A 82 -21.62 1.88 -2.76
CA GLU A 82 -21.19 1.45 -4.10
C GLU A 82 -22.09 2.03 -5.19
N SER A 83 -21.51 2.26 -6.36
CA SER A 83 -22.15 2.83 -7.54
C SER A 83 -21.53 2.25 -8.82
N ASP A 84 -21.93 2.75 -9.98
CA ASP A 84 -21.28 2.37 -11.25
C ASP A 84 -19.82 2.87 -11.33
N THR A 85 -19.45 3.87 -10.53
CA THR A 85 -18.10 4.44 -10.50
C THR A 85 -17.28 4.08 -9.27
N LEU A 86 -17.88 3.42 -8.25
CA LEU A 86 -17.20 3.03 -7.02
C LEU A 86 -17.54 1.60 -6.64
N LYS A 87 -16.54 0.73 -6.58
CA LYS A 87 -16.66 -0.66 -6.17
C LYS A 87 -15.57 -1.06 -5.19
N PHE A 88 -15.88 -2.05 -4.35
CA PHE A 88 -14.92 -2.67 -3.42
C PHE A 88 -15.03 -4.19 -3.48
N GLU A 89 -13.90 -4.88 -3.57
CA GLU A 89 -13.89 -6.34 -3.67
C GLU A 89 -12.81 -6.97 -2.77
N VAL A 90 -13.15 -8.11 -2.16
CA VAL A 90 -12.16 -8.95 -1.47
C VAL A 90 -11.37 -9.69 -2.55
N MET A 91 -10.08 -9.38 -2.68
CA MET A 91 -9.24 -9.97 -3.72
C MET A 91 -7.77 -10.03 -3.29
N ASP A 92 -7.11 -11.14 -3.59
CA ASP A 92 -5.64 -11.25 -3.48
C ASP A 92 -5.01 -10.51 -4.67
N MET A 93 -4.19 -9.51 -4.40
CA MET A 93 -3.47 -8.74 -5.42
C MET A 93 -2.63 -9.59 -6.39
N LYS A 94 -2.24 -10.80 -6.00
CA LYS A 94 -1.53 -11.76 -6.87
C LYS A 94 -2.39 -12.33 -7.99
N THR A 95 -3.71 -12.14 -7.93
CA THR A 95 -4.66 -12.69 -8.91
C THR A 95 -5.14 -11.68 -9.95
N ILE A 96 -4.73 -10.41 -9.86
CA ILE A 96 -5.23 -9.33 -10.73
C ILE A 96 -5.09 -9.63 -12.22
N ALA A 97 -3.96 -10.17 -12.67
CA ALA A 97 -3.73 -10.53 -14.06
C ALA A 97 -4.62 -11.68 -14.56
N LYS A 98 -5.19 -12.49 -13.64
CA LYS A 98 -6.15 -13.55 -13.99
C LYS A 98 -7.59 -13.04 -14.00
N SER A 99 -7.85 -11.95 -13.26
CA SER A 99 -9.19 -11.40 -13.04
C SER A 99 -9.56 -10.30 -14.03
N PHE A 100 -8.54 -9.57 -14.55
CA PHE A 100 -8.72 -8.41 -15.40
C PHE A 100 -7.89 -8.51 -16.67
N GLY A 101 -8.38 -7.85 -17.72
CA GLY A 101 -7.62 -7.57 -18.94
C GLY A 101 -6.88 -6.23 -18.86
N GLU A 102 -6.38 -5.75 -19.99
CA GLU A 102 -5.76 -4.41 -20.09
C GLU A 102 -6.84 -3.32 -20.05
N GLU A 103 -7.25 -2.90 -18.86
CA GLU A 103 -8.41 -2.01 -18.70
C GLU A 103 -8.20 -0.82 -17.77
N PHE A 104 -7.15 -0.80 -16.94
CA PHE A 104 -6.93 0.27 -15.97
C PHE A 104 -6.11 1.43 -16.54
N ASN A 105 -6.62 2.65 -16.35
CA ASN A 105 -5.93 3.91 -16.69
C ASN A 105 -4.97 4.36 -15.56
N GLY A 106 -4.89 3.60 -14.47
CA GLY A 106 -3.95 3.81 -13.39
C GLY A 106 -4.11 2.75 -12.30
N ILE A 107 -3.00 2.43 -11.65
CA ILE A 107 -2.98 1.57 -10.47
C ILE A 107 -2.34 2.34 -9.32
N VAL A 108 -2.96 2.25 -8.15
CA VAL A 108 -2.49 2.81 -6.89
C VAL A 108 -2.26 1.67 -5.91
N CYS A 109 -1.06 1.58 -5.34
CA CYS A 109 -0.66 0.60 -4.34
C CYS A 109 0.09 1.33 -3.23
N ILE A 110 -0.64 1.97 -2.32
CA ILE A 110 -0.12 2.91 -1.33
C ILE A 110 -0.50 2.43 0.07
N GLY A 111 0.44 2.50 1.02
CA GLY A 111 0.23 2.08 2.41
C GLY A 111 1.10 0.90 2.81
N ASN A 112 2.27 0.76 2.19
CA ASN A 112 3.23 -0.31 2.51
C ASN A 112 2.73 -1.73 2.18
N VAL A 113 1.97 -1.87 1.10
CA VAL A 113 1.34 -3.14 0.69
C VAL A 113 2.37 -4.15 0.15
N LEU A 114 3.32 -3.67 -0.67
CA LEU A 114 4.31 -4.50 -1.37
C LEU A 114 5.11 -5.45 -0.46
N PRO A 115 5.60 -5.03 0.72
CA PRO A 115 6.39 -5.87 1.61
C PRO A 115 5.68 -7.13 2.12
N HIS A 116 4.36 -7.18 2.06
CA HIS A 116 3.56 -8.35 2.46
C HIS A 116 3.65 -9.53 1.48
N LEU A 117 4.20 -9.32 0.29
CA LEU A 117 4.38 -10.38 -0.71
C LEU A 117 5.50 -11.38 -0.36
N GLY A 118 6.31 -11.08 0.66
CA GLY A 118 7.24 -12.05 1.27
C GLY A 118 8.50 -12.38 0.48
N GLY A 119 8.74 -11.79 -0.71
CA GLY A 119 9.98 -12.02 -1.44
C GLY A 119 10.02 -11.44 -2.86
N LYS A 120 11.24 -11.34 -3.42
CA LYS A 120 11.51 -10.73 -4.73
C LYS A 120 10.70 -11.35 -5.87
N SER A 121 10.62 -12.68 -5.92
CA SER A 121 9.88 -13.39 -6.98
C SER A 121 8.40 -13.03 -6.98
N GLN A 122 7.78 -13.00 -5.80
CA GLN A 122 6.36 -12.69 -5.66
C GLN A 122 6.07 -11.22 -5.97
N ILE A 123 6.98 -10.31 -5.58
CA ILE A 123 6.88 -8.89 -5.92
C ILE A 123 7.00 -8.70 -7.44
N LYS A 124 7.97 -9.36 -8.08
CA LYS A 124 8.13 -9.27 -9.54
C LYS A 124 6.93 -9.83 -10.30
N GLU A 125 6.35 -10.94 -9.84
CA GLU A 125 5.12 -11.50 -10.41
C GLU A 125 3.93 -10.53 -10.26
N PHE A 126 3.77 -9.93 -9.09
CA PHE A 126 2.75 -8.90 -8.85
C PHE A 126 2.92 -7.68 -9.76
N LEU A 127 4.15 -7.13 -9.85
CA LEU A 127 4.44 -5.99 -10.73
C LEU A 127 4.18 -6.31 -12.21
N LYS A 128 4.48 -7.55 -12.63
CA LYS A 128 4.13 -8.04 -13.97
C LYS A 128 2.61 -8.07 -14.16
N GLY A 129 1.86 -8.54 -13.17
CA GLY A 129 0.40 -8.50 -13.18
C GLY A 129 -0.14 -7.07 -13.29
N CYS A 130 0.42 -6.11 -12.57
CA CYS A 130 0.07 -4.69 -12.71
C CYS A 130 0.34 -4.18 -14.15
N TYR A 131 1.49 -4.54 -14.72
CA TYR A 131 1.82 -4.18 -16.10
C TYR A 131 0.81 -4.74 -17.11
N GLU A 132 0.42 -6.00 -16.96
CA GLU A 132 -0.52 -6.67 -17.86
C GLU A 132 -1.90 -6.01 -17.86
N VAL A 133 -2.42 -5.57 -16.71
CA VAL A 133 -3.76 -4.99 -16.60
C VAL A 133 -3.81 -3.47 -16.80
N LEU A 134 -2.66 -2.77 -16.77
CA LEU A 134 -2.55 -1.36 -17.11
C LEU A 134 -2.68 -1.14 -18.62
N LYS A 135 -3.38 -0.10 -19.03
CA LYS A 135 -3.34 0.42 -20.39
C LYS A 135 -1.99 1.05 -20.70
N LYS A 136 -1.67 1.13 -21.98
CA LYS A 136 -0.48 1.84 -22.44
C LYS A 136 -0.47 3.29 -21.93
N ASP A 137 0.71 3.81 -21.64
CA ASP A 137 0.96 5.17 -21.12
C ASP A 137 0.29 5.45 -19.76
N SER A 138 -0.17 4.41 -19.05
CA SER A 138 -0.84 4.55 -17.74
C SER A 138 0.11 4.36 -16.55
N PRO A 139 -0.10 5.10 -15.43
CA PRO A 139 0.78 5.05 -14.27
C PRO A 139 0.46 3.91 -13.31
N LEU A 140 1.53 3.35 -12.74
CA LEU A 140 1.54 2.58 -11.50
C LEU A 140 2.15 3.46 -10.40
N CYS A 141 1.38 3.75 -9.35
CA CYS A 141 1.84 4.49 -8.18
C CYS A 141 2.01 3.54 -7.00
N ILE A 142 3.21 3.45 -6.46
CA ILE A 142 3.55 2.62 -5.29
C ILE A 142 4.02 3.52 -4.14
N GLN A 143 3.62 3.19 -2.91
CA GLN A 143 4.28 3.73 -1.72
C GLN A 143 4.58 2.61 -0.74
N THR A 144 5.82 2.57 -0.31
CA THR A 144 6.33 1.63 0.70
C THR A 144 7.23 2.36 1.70
N ILE A 145 7.71 1.65 2.70
CA ILE A 145 8.78 2.14 3.57
C ILE A 145 10.11 2.07 2.80
N ASN A 146 10.95 3.08 3.00
CA ASN A 146 12.31 3.13 2.51
C ASN A 146 13.20 2.20 3.34
N PHE A 147 13.30 0.94 2.91
CA PHE A 147 14.09 -0.06 3.64
C PHE A 147 15.61 0.16 3.51
N ASP A 148 16.08 0.87 2.47
CA ASP A 148 17.48 1.32 2.40
C ASP A 148 17.82 2.18 3.61
N LYS A 149 16.94 3.14 3.94
CA LYS A 149 17.07 3.97 5.13
C LYS A 149 16.97 3.16 6.42
N VAL A 150 15.99 2.26 6.51
CA VAL A 150 15.79 1.42 7.70
C VAL A 150 17.03 0.59 8.00
N LYS A 151 17.64 -0.03 6.99
CA LYS A 151 18.89 -0.80 7.11
C LYS A 151 20.07 0.09 7.47
N ARG A 152 20.29 1.17 6.71
CA ARG A 152 21.44 2.10 6.86
C ARG A 152 21.46 2.75 8.25
N ASP A 153 20.31 3.23 8.71
CA ASP A 153 20.21 4.01 9.95
C ASP A 153 19.85 3.12 11.15
N HIS A 154 19.78 1.79 10.97
CA HIS A 154 19.44 0.79 12.00
C HIS A 154 18.14 1.13 12.75
N ILE A 155 17.10 1.53 12.02
CA ILE A 155 15.82 1.96 12.58
C ILE A 155 15.11 0.75 13.20
N LYS A 156 14.86 0.80 14.49
CA LYS A 156 14.13 -0.23 15.26
C LYS A 156 12.72 0.17 15.62
N GLU A 157 12.41 1.47 15.57
CA GLU A 157 11.11 2.03 15.91
C GLU A 157 10.69 3.05 14.88
N LEU A 158 9.42 3.04 14.50
CA LEU A 158 8.84 4.09 13.67
C LEU A 158 8.25 5.21 14.54
N PRO A 159 8.09 6.42 14.00
CA PRO A 159 7.50 7.54 14.75
C PRO A 159 6.18 7.14 15.40
N LEU A 160 6.03 7.44 16.69
CA LEU A 160 4.81 7.19 17.44
C LEU A 160 3.61 7.89 16.78
N ILE A 161 2.50 7.17 16.64
CA ILE A 161 1.20 7.75 16.30
C ILE A 161 0.40 7.82 17.60
N ASP A 162 0.11 9.04 18.04
CA ASP A 162 -0.59 9.30 19.30
C ASP A 162 -1.84 10.15 19.04
N GLY A 163 -2.91 9.48 18.58
CA GLY A 163 -4.21 10.07 18.29
C GLY A 163 -5.10 10.21 19.52
N PRO A 164 -6.27 10.85 19.37
CA PRO A 164 -7.21 11.05 20.50
C PRO A 164 -7.73 9.74 21.09
N LYS A 165 -7.99 8.73 20.28
CA LYS A 165 -8.60 7.45 20.71
C LYS A 165 -7.59 6.35 20.90
N VAL A 166 -6.46 6.40 20.19
CA VAL A 166 -5.53 5.29 20.08
C VAL A 166 -4.09 5.77 20.04
N LYS A 167 -3.22 5.04 20.72
CA LYS A 167 -1.76 5.13 20.61
C LYS A 167 -1.27 3.93 19.80
N PHE A 168 -0.45 4.16 18.78
CA PHE A 168 0.11 3.09 17.97
C PHE A 168 1.64 3.18 17.91
N GLU A 169 2.27 2.17 18.48
CA GLU A 169 3.72 1.97 18.52
C GLU A 169 4.10 0.91 17.50
N ARG A 170 5.23 1.12 16.80
CA ARG A 170 5.65 0.26 15.68
C ARG A 170 7.12 -0.07 15.79
N PHE A 171 7.44 -1.36 15.83
CA PHE A 171 8.79 -1.85 16.05
C PHE A 171 9.26 -2.72 14.90
N TYR A 172 10.56 -2.63 14.61
CA TYR A 172 11.26 -3.49 13.69
C TYR A 172 12.28 -4.36 14.41
N SER A 173 12.27 -5.66 14.11
CA SER A 173 13.30 -6.60 14.52
C SER A 173 13.89 -7.26 13.27
N ILE A 174 15.14 -6.92 12.95
CA ILE A 174 15.86 -7.38 11.77
C ILE A 174 16.95 -8.34 12.25
N LYS A 175 16.98 -9.55 11.70
CA LYS A 175 18.09 -10.49 11.91
C LYS A 175 19.24 -10.13 10.96
N PRO A 176 20.50 -10.34 11.38
CA PRO A 176 21.64 -10.21 10.47
C PRO A 176 21.42 -11.02 9.18
N ASP A 177 21.83 -10.48 8.05
CA ASP A 177 21.77 -11.11 6.72
C ASP A 177 20.37 -11.57 6.27
N SER A 178 19.31 -10.95 6.81
CA SER A 178 17.92 -11.24 6.46
C SER A 178 17.32 -10.11 5.64
N ASP A 179 16.61 -10.46 4.56
CA ASP A 179 15.75 -9.54 3.81
C ASP A 179 14.34 -9.45 4.41
N ILE A 180 14.10 -10.14 5.53
CA ILE A 180 12.82 -10.08 6.25
C ILE A 180 12.99 -9.30 7.55
N VAL A 181 12.10 -8.34 7.76
CA VAL A 181 11.93 -7.64 9.04
C VAL A 181 10.65 -8.12 9.72
N LYS A 182 10.75 -8.41 11.02
CA LYS A 182 9.56 -8.60 11.85
C LYS A 182 9.02 -7.22 12.23
N PHE A 183 7.83 -6.92 11.76
CA PHE A 183 7.10 -5.70 12.08
C PHE A 183 6.09 -5.99 13.17
N THR A 184 6.28 -5.40 14.35
CA THR A 184 5.35 -5.49 15.48
C THR A 184 4.62 -4.16 15.64
N GLY A 185 3.28 -4.23 15.57
CA GLY A 185 2.39 -3.12 15.89
C GLY A 185 1.73 -3.33 17.25
N ARG A 186 1.83 -2.33 18.13
CA ARG A 186 1.17 -2.31 19.43
C ARG A 186 0.20 -1.14 19.48
N ILE A 187 -1.07 -1.46 19.63
CA ILE A 187 -2.17 -0.51 19.79
C ILE A 187 -2.54 -0.44 21.26
N THR A 188 -2.69 0.76 21.79
CA THR A 188 -3.34 1.00 23.08
C THR A 188 -4.62 1.79 22.83
N ASP A 189 -5.78 1.19 23.10
CA ASP A 189 -7.06 1.89 23.16
C ASP A 189 -7.08 2.79 24.41
N LYS A 190 -7.25 4.11 24.22
CA LYS A 190 -7.18 5.09 25.31
C LYS A 190 -8.47 5.15 26.14
N GLU A 191 -9.56 4.59 25.65
CA GLU A 191 -10.84 4.57 26.36
C GLU A 191 -10.85 3.51 27.48
N ASN A 192 -10.35 2.31 27.17
CA ASN A 192 -10.39 1.15 28.08
C ASN A 192 -9.02 0.64 28.51
N ASN A 193 -7.91 1.25 28.00
CA ASN A 193 -6.52 0.82 28.19
C ASN A 193 -6.23 -0.61 27.70
N GLU A 194 -7.02 -1.13 26.79
CA GLU A 194 -6.76 -2.42 26.15
C GLU A 194 -5.52 -2.32 25.25
N ILE A 195 -4.65 -3.32 25.32
CA ILE A 195 -3.44 -3.41 24.49
C ILE A 195 -3.60 -4.59 23.53
N LEU A 196 -3.49 -4.31 22.25
CA LEU A 196 -3.42 -5.29 21.18
C LEU A 196 -2.04 -5.25 20.54
N GLU A 197 -1.37 -6.39 20.46
CA GLU A 197 -0.05 -6.50 19.84
C GLU A 197 -0.04 -7.65 18.84
N ASN A 198 0.38 -7.36 17.62
CA ASN A 198 0.54 -8.35 16.56
C ASN A 198 1.85 -8.14 15.80
N THR A 199 2.38 -9.22 15.24
CA THR A 199 3.62 -9.20 14.46
C THR A 199 3.40 -9.85 13.09
N VAL A 200 3.93 -9.21 12.05
CA VAL A 200 3.94 -9.73 10.68
C VAL A 200 5.35 -9.65 10.09
N ASP A 201 5.69 -10.59 9.24
CA ASP A 201 6.93 -10.57 8.49
C ASP A 201 6.78 -9.72 7.22
N LEU A 202 7.69 -8.77 7.00
CA LEU A 202 7.73 -7.91 5.82
C LEU A 202 9.04 -8.14 5.06
N PHE A 203 8.96 -8.20 3.75
CA PHE A 203 10.14 -8.25 2.89
C PHE A 203 10.71 -6.83 2.69
N MET A 204 12.00 -6.66 2.94
CA MET A 204 12.69 -5.38 2.82
C MET A 204 13.21 -5.18 1.38
N LEU A 205 12.32 -4.74 0.50
CA LEU A 205 12.69 -4.41 -0.88
C LEU A 205 13.44 -3.08 -0.93
N GLU A 206 14.62 -3.09 -1.53
CA GLU A 206 15.43 -1.90 -1.76
C GLU A 206 14.96 -1.12 -2.99
N ASN A 207 15.23 0.18 -3.02
CA ASN A 207 14.77 1.06 -4.10
C ASN A 207 15.37 0.64 -5.46
N GLU A 208 16.66 0.34 -5.51
CA GLU A 208 17.34 -0.08 -6.74
C GLU A 208 16.74 -1.38 -7.29
N GLU A 209 16.50 -2.37 -6.43
CA GLU A 209 15.86 -3.63 -6.81
C GLU A 209 14.46 -3.43 -7.41
N LEU A 210 13.67 -2.52 -6.82
CA LEU A 210 12.35 -2.19 -7.35
C LEU A 210 12.45 -1.59 -8.76
N PHE A 211 13.40 -0.67 -8.97
CA PHE A 211 13.62 -0.06 -10.29
C PHE A 211 14.11 -1.06 -11.34
N GLU A 212 15.01 -1.96 -10.97
CA GLU A 212 15.45 -3.05 -11.86
C GLU A 212 14.28 -3.94 -12.28
N MET A 213 13.42 -4.34 -11.32
CA MET A 213 12.22 -5.14 -11.63
C MET A 213 11.27 -4.41 -12.57
N LEU A 214 10.98 -3.13 -12.32
CA LEU A 214 10.11 -2.32 -13.20
C LEU A 214 10.66 -2.23 -14.62
N LYS A 215 11.97 -1.98 -14.75
CA LYS A 215 12.64 -1.92 -16.06
C LYS A 215 12.62 -3.26 -16.80
N GLU A 216 12.92 -4.38 -16.11
CA GLU A 216 12.91 -5.71 -16.70
C GLU A 216 11.52 -6.15 -17.16
N ILE A 217 10.46 -5.68 -16.48
CA ILE A 217 9.05 -5.95 -16.85
C ILE A 217 8.64 -5.16 -18.07
N GLY A 218 9.22 -3.97 -18.30
CA GLY A 218 8.96 -3.15 -19.47
C GLY A 218 8.32 -1.78 -19.17
N PHE A 219 8.29 -1.34 -17.92
CA PHE A 219 7.90 0.04 -17.62
C PHE A 219 8.89 1.01 -18.27
N GLU A 220 8.40 1.93 -19.11
CA GLU A 220 9.26 2.80 -19.94
C GLU A 220 10.00 3.86 -19.11
N LYS A 221 9.33 4.37 -18.07
CA LYS A 221 9.84 5.43 -17.20
C LYS A 221 9.45 5.15 -15.76
N SER A 222 10.36 5.44 -14.84
CA SER A 222 10.07 5.36 -13.42
C SER A 222 10.81 6.44 -12.64
N TRP A 223 10.21 6.91 -11.56
CA TRP A 223 10.74 7.94 -10.66
C TRP A 223 10.48 7.56 -9.22
N SER A 224 11.38 7.97 -8.31
CA SER A 224 11.18 7.91 -6.87
C SER A 224 11.13 9.29 -6.23
N TYR A 225 10.38 9.40 -5.13
CA TYR A 225 10.16 10.63 -4.40
C TYR A 225 10.21 10.39 -2.89
N ASP A 226 10.61 11.43 -2.13
CA ASP A 226 10.65 11.42 -0.67
C ASP A 226 9.24 11.67 -0.05
N ASP A 227 8.32 12.28 -0.82
CA ASP A 227 6.97 12.60 -0.36
C ASP A 227 5.94 12.65 -1.51
N PHE A 228 4.67 12.82 -1.13
CA PHE A 228 3.56 12.96 -2.08
C PHE A 228 3.49 14.32 -2.80
N ASN A 229 4.39 15.24 -2.51
CA ASN A 229 4.57 16.49 -3.26
C ASN A 229 5.59 16.35 -4.40
N ARG A 230 6.13 15.13 -4.61
CA ARG A 230 7.18 14.83 -5.60
C ARG A 230 8.52 15.51 -5.29
N SER A 231 8.85 15.66 -4.01
CA SER A 231 10.21 16.05 -3.61
C SER A 231 11.20 15.02 -4.11
N THR A 232 12.32 15.49 -4.68
CA THR A 232 13.36 14.62 -5.22
C THR A 232 13.80 13.59 -4.19
N TYR A 233 13.87 12.32 -4.60
CA TYR A 233 14.32 11.24 -3.73
C TYR A 233 15.76 11.47 -3.28
N THR A 234 15.97 11.50 -1.98
CA THR A 234 17.28 11.68 -1.35
C THR A 234 17.74 10.44 -0.58
N GLY A 235 16.88 9.47 -0.41
CA GLY A 235 17.10 8.31 0.45
C GLY A 235 17.00 8.61 1.96
N ASN A 236 16.60 9.83 2.35
CA ASN A 236 16.54 10.24 3.76
C ASN A 236 15.12 10.26 4.34
N ALA A 237 14.09 10.21 3.52
CA ALA A 237 12.70 10.09 3.97
C ALA A 237 12.37 8.64 4.36
N LEU A 238 11.42 8.45 5.30
CA LEU A 238 10.89 7.13 5.65
C LEU A 238 9.98 6.56 4.55
N PRO A 239 9.10 7.32 3.89
CA PRO A 239 8.40 6.80 2.72
C PRO A 239 9.33 6.72 1.51
N LEU A 240 9.15 5.69 0.72
CA LEU A 240 9.60 5.58 -0.66
C LEU A 240 8.35 5.59 -1.53
N ILE A 241 8.24 6.59 -2.39
CA ILE A 241 7.12 6.72 -3.33
C ILE A 241 7.68 6.54 -4.74
N VAL A 242 7.09 5.63 -5.49
CA VAL A 242 7.51 5.31 -6.86
C VAL A 242 6.33 5.48 -7.80
N GLU A 243 6.60 6.12 -8.94
CA GLU A 243 5.70 6.19 -10.07
C GLU A 243 6.38 5.56 -11.28
N ALA A 244 5.68 4.65 -11.96
CA ALA A 244 6.17 4.01 -13.18
C ALA A 244 5.10 4.07 -14.27
N ILE A 245 5.51 4.23 -15.54
CA ILE A 245 4.62 4.33 -16.70
C ILE A 245 4.80 3.10 -17.58
N LYS A 246 3.68 2.45 -17.95
CA LYS A 246 3.64 1.35 -18.92
C LYS A 246 3.87 1.84 -20.33
#